data_31018731aa398cf896da3493bd742024
#
_entry.id   31018731aa398cf896da3493bd742024
#
_cell.length_a   1.000
_cell.length_b   1.000
_cell.length_c   1.000
_cell.angle_alpha   90.00
_cell.angle_beta   90.00
_cell.angle_gamma   90.00
#
_symmetry.space_group_name_H-M   'P 1'
#
loop_
_entity.id
_entity.type
_entity.pdbx_description
1 polymer ?
#
loop_
_entity_poly.entity_id
_entity_poly.type
_entity_poly.pdbx_seq_one_letter_code
_entity_poly.pdbx_strand_id
1 'polypeptide(L)'
;EHSWYNVVHDAMAPVMETMSEPGLATILRHQAPQTVAADRATSSEIAPAAAALPGWAGVAPAAEPSPPVPLVPSAPSEDDPPARSPLLPEDRRAAIRGQLIHRLLESLPLLAPAQRPAAAAKFLARPGLDLDDGVRAEIESAAIGVLEDAGFAAVFAPGSLAEVAIAGLLPAGAGRQHILSGKIDRLAVT
;
A
#
# COMPACT_ATOMS: atom_id res chain seq x y z
N GLU A 1 25.61 10.14 6.85
CA GLU A 1 24.44 9.28 6.51
C GLU A 1 24.95 8.06 5.78
N HIS A 2 24.90 6.89 6.41
CA HIS A 2 25.27 5.65 5.76
C HIS A 2 24.08 5.17 4.93
N SER A 3 24.15 5.37 3.62
CA SER A 3 23.22 4.75 2.68
C SER A 3 23.36 3.22 2.76
N TRP A 4 22.26 2.48 2.60
CA TRP A 4 22.31 1.02 2.47
C TRP A 4 23.30 0.56 1.38
N TYR A 5 23.45 1.38 0.34
CA TYR A 5 24.43 1.14 -0.72
C TYR A 5 25.88 1.11 -0.19
N ASN A 6 26.26 2.05 0.68
CA ASN A 6 27.60 2.07 1.27
C ASN A 6 27.85 0.85 2.15
N VAL A 7 26.83 0.42 2.90
CA VAL A 7 26.92 -0.78 3.74
C VAL A 7 27.16 -2.03 2.88
N VAL A 8 26.42 -2.19 1.79
CA VAL A 8 26.60 -3.32 0.86
C VAL A 8 27.93 -3.23 0.14
N HIS A 9 28.30 -2.05 -0.35
CA HIS A 9 29.58 -1.81 -1.02
C HIS A 9 30.75 -2.19 -0.13
N ASP A 10 30.80 -1.70 1.10
CA ASP A 10 31.92 -1.94 2.04
C ASP A 10 31.99 -3.41 2.45
N ALA A 11 30.85 -4.08 2.59
CA ALA A 11 30.80 -5.50 2.90
C ALA A 11 31.26 -6.38 1.72
N MET A 12 31.00 -5.97 0.48
CA MET A 12 31.28 -6.74 -0.72
C MET A 12 32.65 -6.41 -1.33
N ALA A 13 33.18 -5.21 -1.13
CA ALA A 13 34.44 -4.76 -1.71
C ALA A 13 35.62 -5.76 -1.56
N PRO A 14 35.80 -6.46 -0.41
CA PRO A 14 36.89 -7.43 -0.25
C PRO A 14 36.81 -8.67 -1.13
N VAL A 15 35.60 -8.97 -1.67
CA VAL A 15 35.33 -10.16 -2.51
C VAL A 15 35.02 -9.81 -3.95
N MET A 16 35.15 -8.53 -4.32
CA MET A 16 34.92 -8.04 -5.67
C MET A 16 36.23 -7.79 -6.41
N GLU A 17 36.23 -8.08 -7.70
CA GLU A 17 37.29 -7.70 -8.63
C GLU A 17 37.03 -6.34 -9.23
N THR A 18 38.06 -5.51 -9.31
CA THR A 18 37.97 -4.20 -9.94
C THR A 18 38.26 -4.33 -11.43
N MET A 19 37.25 -3.97 -12.25
CA MET A 19 37.42 -3.92 -13.69
C MET A 19 37.40 -2.47 -14.17
N SER A 20 38.32 -2.14 -15.08
CA SER A 20 38.36 -0.81 -15.73
C SER A 20 38.19 -1.00 -17.22
N GLU A 21 37.13 -0.45 -17.78
CA GLU A 21 36.93 -0.40 -19.23
C GLU A 21 37.12 1.02 -19.75
N PRO A 22 37.72 1.21 -20.93
CA PRO A 22 37.92 2.55 -21.50
C PRO A 22 36.59 3.27 -21.70
N GLY A 23 36.43 4.42 -21.05
CA GLY A 23 35.22 5.25 -21.13
C GLY A 23 34.12 4.95 -20.14
N LEU A 24 34.29 3.98 -19.25
CA LEU A 24 33.36 3.66 -18.17
C LEU A 24 34.00 3.93 -16.79
N ALA A 25 33.12 4.21 -15.81
CA ALA A 25 33.55 4.27 -14.42
C ALA A 25 34.04 2.88 -13.95
N THR A 26 34.88 2.86 -12.94
CA THR A 26 35.37 1.62 -12.32
C THR A 26 34.20 0.72 -11.91
N ILE A 27 34.19 -0.50 -12.39
CA ILE A 27 33.16 -1.49 -12.11
C ILE A 27 33.69 -2.50 -11.09
N LEU A 28 32.96 -2.72 -10.01
CA LEU A 28 33.22 -3.80 -9.07
C LEU A 28 32.37 -5.01 -9.47
N ARG A 29 33.02 -6.16 -9.71
CA ARG A 29 32.38 -7.38 -10.15
C ARG A 29 32.65 -8.52 -9.18
N HIS A 30 31.61 -9.18 -8.73
CA HIS A 30 31.71 -10.48 -8.08
C HIS A 30 31.22 -11.57 -9.02
N GLN A 31 32.07 -12.53 -9.30
CA GLN A 31 31.73 -13.69 -10.12
C GLN A 31 32.02 -14.95 -9.33
N ALA A 32 30.99 -15.77 -9.12
CA ALA A 32 31.20 -17.08 -8.53
C ALA A 32 32.20 -17.87 -9.38
N PRO A 33 33.14 -18.63 -8.75
CA PRO A 33 34.04 -19.47 -9.51
C PRO A 33 33.21 -20.33 -10.47
N GLN A 34 33.46 -20.14 -11.77
CA GLN A 34 32.90 -21.07 -12.75
C GLN A 34 33.55 -22.40 -12.48
N THR A 35 32.78 -23.36 -12.01
CA THR A 35 33.19 -24.75 -12.09
C THR A 35 33.37 -25.02 -13.58
N VAL A 36 34.61 -24.96 -14.06
CA VAL A 36 34.91 -25.43 -15.40
C VAL A 36 34.49 -26.88 -15.37
N ALA A 37 33.38 -27.17 -16.04
CA ALA A 37 32.98 -28.54 -16.24
C ALA A 37 34.17 -29.21 -16.96
N ALA A 38 34.83 -30.06 -16.20
CA ALA A 38 35.96 -30.84 -16.71
C ALA A 38 35.50 -31.48 -18.03
N ASP A 39 36.30 -31.29 -19.04
CA ASP A 39 36.29 -32.00 -20.31
C ASP A 39 34.90 -32.42 -20.85
N ARG A 40 34.31 -31.50 -21.63
CA ARG A 40 33.50 -32.01 -22.72
C ARG A 40 34.43 -32.80 -23.62
N ALA A 41 34.57 -34.10 -23.32
CA ALA A 41 35.10 -35.05 -24.24
C ALA A 41 34.51 -34.72 -25.60
N THR A 42 35.38 -34.57 -26.60
CA THR A 42 35.03 -34.38 -27.99
C THR A 42 33.93 -35.37 -28.37
N SER A 43 32.68 -34.92 -28.17
CA SER A 43 31.53 -35.69 -28.64
C SER A 43 31.62 -35.71 -30.13
N SER A 44 31.95 -36.86 -30.65
CA SER A 44 31.79 -37.22 -32.07
C SER A 44 30.53 -36.54 -32.57
N GLU A 45 30.70 -35.86 -33.70
CA GLU A 45 29.64 -35.14 -34.41
C GLU A 45 28.55 -36.13 -34.83
N ILE A 46 27.70 -36.54 -33.89
CA ILE A 46 26.44 -37.17 -34.19
C ILE A 46 25.56 -36.05 -34.72
N ALA A 47 25.44 -36.02 -36.08
CA ALA A 47 24.46 -35.14 -36.70
C ALA A 47 23.15 -35.30 -35.95
N PRO A 48 22.57 -34.23 -35.41
CA PRO A 48 21.33 -34.35 -34.67
C PRO A 48 20.28 -34.90 -35.61
N ALA A 49 19.93 -36.19 -35.46
CA ALA A 49 18.72 -36.68 -36.06
C ALA A 49 17.62 -35.68 -35.68
N ALA A 50 16.96 -35.09 -36.68
CA ALA A 50 15.90 -34.11 -36.43
C ALA A 50 14.88 -34.80 -35.53
N ALA A 51 15.02 -34.60 -34.23
CA ALA A 51 14.12 -35.15 -33.25
C ALA A 51 12.76 -34.50 -33.53
N ALA A 52 11.80 -35.31 -34.00
CA ALA A 52 10.44 -34.82 -34.15
C ALA A 52 10.00 -34.22 -32.80
N LEU A 53 9.54 -33.00 -32.84
CA LEU A 53 9.01 -32.35 -31.64
C LEU A 53 7.89 -33.21 -31.05
N PRO A 54 7.85 -33.41 -29.75
CA PRO A 54 6.72 -34.07 -29.09
C PRO A 54 5.41 -33.43 -29.50
N GLY A 55 4.34 -34.21 -29.67
CA GLY A 55 3.05 -33.72 -30.17
C GLY A 55 2.50 -32.52 -29.39
N TRP A 56 2.80 -32.41 -28.09
CA TRP A 56 2.41 -31.27 -27.26
C TRP A 56 3.11 -29.95 -27.61
N ALA A 57 4.28 -30.02 -28.26
CA ALA A 57 5.04 -28.82 -28.61
C ALA A 57 4.42 -28.01 -29.76
N GLY A 58 3.51 -28.63 -30.51
CA GLY A 58 2.74 -27.98 -31.60
C GLY A 58 1.34 -27.53 -31.15
N VAL A 59 0.96 -27.82 -29.91
CA VAL A 59 -0.36 -27.45 -29.38
C VAL A 59 -0.23 -26.15 -28.59
N ALA A 60 -1.01 -25.13 -28.98
CA ALA A 60 -1.06 -23.89 -28.21
C ALA A 60 -1.53 -24.21 -26.77
N PRO A 61 -0.86 -23.67 -25.76
CA PRO A 61 -1.33 -23.84 -24.37
C PRO A 61 -2.75 -23.30 -24.20
N ALA A 62 -3.51 -23.90 -23.29
CA ALA A 62 -4.80 -23.35 -22.93
C ALA A 62 -4.64 -21.90 -22.48
N ALA A 63 -5.59 -21.05 -22.85
CA ALA A 63 -5.57 -19.66 -22.41
C ALA A 63 -5.55 -19.62 -20.87
N GLU A 64 -4.54 -18.96 -20.30
CA GLU A 64 -4.48 -18.76 -18.86
C GLU A 64 -5.63 -17.85 -18.42
N PRO A 65 -6.27 -18.14 -17.29
CA PRO A 65 -7.26 -17.24 -16.74
C PRO A 65 -6.59 -15.90 -16.41
N SER A 66 -7.21 -14.81 -16.84
CA SER A 66 -6.70 -13.48 -16.50
C SER A 66 -6.65 -13.30 -14.97
N PRO A 67 -5.54 -12.84 -14.42
CA PRO A 67 -5.47 -12.59 -12.99
C PRO A 67 -6.51 -11.54 -12.59
N PRO A 68 -7.03 -11.62 -11.35
CA PRO A 68 -7.97 -10.62 -10.85
C PRO A 68 -7.33 -9.23 -10.85
N VAL A 69 -8.10 -8.22 -11.22
CA VAL A 69 -7.66 -6.82 -11.26
C VAL A 69 -7.92 -6.16 -9.91
N PRO A 70 -6.91 -5.53 -9.29
CA PRO A 70 -7.12 -4.79 -8.04
C PRO A 70 -8.14 -3.66 -8.24
N LEU A 71 -9.14 -3.60 -7.37
CA LEU A 71 -10.06 -2.49 -7.25
C LEU A 71 -9.71 -1.71 -5.98
N VAL A 72 -9.27 -0.48 -6.16
CA VAL A 72 -8.96 0.43 -5.05
C VAL A 72 -10.11 1.43 -4.93
N PRO A 73 -10.99 1.32 -3.90
CA PRO A 73 -12.17 2.17 -3.78
C PRO A 73 -11.86 3.67 -3.68
N SER A 74 -10.66 4.00 -3.19
CA SER A 74 -10.19 5.39 -3.05
C SER A 74 -9.36 5.87 -4.25
N ALA A 75 -9.21 5.06 -5.30
CA ALA A 75 -8.53 5.52 -6.50
C ALA A 75 -9.39 6.59 -7.19
N PRO A 76 -8.78 7.74 -7.57
CA PRO A 76 -9.52 8.77 -8.30
C PRO A 76 -10.09 8.20 -9.60
N SER A 77 -11.34 8.50 -9.90
CA SER A 77 -11.91 8.23 -11.21
C SER A 77 -11.49 9.30 -12.22
N GLU A 78 -11.66 9.03 -13.52
CA GLU A 78 -11.38 10.03 -14.55
C GLU A 78 -12.27 11.29 -14.41
N ASP A 79 -13.42 11.15 -13.75
CA ASP A 79 -14.37 12.24 -13.51
C ASP A 79 -14.09 13.01 -12.20
N ASP A 80 -13.16 12.54 -11.36
CA ASP A 80 -12.83 13.23 -10.12
C ASP A 80 -12.00 14.49 -10.42
N PRO A 81 -12.27 15.60 -9.71
CA PRO A 81 -11.42 16.78 -9.83
C PRO A 81 -9.99 16.43 -9.46
N PRO A 82 -8.99 17.03 -10.13
CA PRO A 82 -7.59 16.71 -9.86
C PRO A 82 -7.28 16.90 -8.38
N ALA A 83 -6.69 15.86 -7.78
CA ALA A 83 -6.32 15.87 -6.39
C ALA A 83 -5.37 17.04 -6.12
N ARG A 84 -5.75 17.94 -5.20
CA ARG A 84 -4.88 19.02 -4.76
C ARG A 84 -3.70 18.44 -4.00
N SER A 85 -2.53 19.01 -4.22
CA SER A 85 -1.33 18.56 -3.53
C SER A 85 -1.45 18.84 -2.02
N PRO A 86 -1.33 17.83 -1.14
CA PRO A 86 -1.36 18.03 0.31
C PRO A 86 -0.13 18.80 0.84
N LEU A 87 0.76 19.22 -0.05
CA LEU A 87 1.95 19.98 0.30
C LEU A 87 1.68 21.49 0.48
N LEU A 88 0.53 22.00 0.00
CA LEU A 88 0.15 23.38 0.25
C LEU A 88 -0.21 23.53 1.75
N PRO A 89 0.25 24.63 2.41
CA PRO A 89 0.06 24.79 3.86
C PRO A 89 -1.41 24.74 4.32
N GLU A 90 -2.31 25.29 3.52
CA GLU A 90 -3.77 25.28 3.77
C GLU A 90 -4.36 23.88 3.59
N ASP A 91 -3.99 23.14 2.56
CA ASP A 91 -4.45 21.77 2.31
C ASP A 91 -3.90 20.82 3.38
N ARG A 92 -2.67 21.05 3.84
CA ARG A 92 -2.08 20.29 4.95
C ARG A 92 -2.83 20.49 6.24
N ARG A 93 -3.24 21.73 6.58
CA ARG A 93 -4.04 22.00 7.78
C ARG A 93 -5.42 21.35 7.69
N ALA A 94 -6.07 21.42 6.52
CA ALA A 94 -7.35 20.77 6.28
C ALA A 94 -7.22 19.23 6.41
N ALA A 95 -6.17 18.64 5.86
CA ALA A 95 -5.91 17.21 5.99
C ALA A 95 -5.67 16.79 7.45
N ILE A 96 -4.85 17.53 8.21
CA ILE A 96 -4.62 17.26 9.63
C ILE A 96 -5.92 17.37 10.42
N ARG A 97 -6.72 18.42 10.18
CA ARG A 97 -8.03 18.60 10.79
C ARG A 97 -8.94 17.42 10.51
N GLY A 98 -9.05 17.01 9.25
CA GLY A 98 -9.85 15.85 8.85
C GLY A 98 -9.40 14.57 9.56
N GLN A 99 -8.11 14.32 9.61
CA GLN A 99 -7.56 13.15 10.31
C GLN A 99 -7.88 13.14 11.82
N LEU A 100 -7.81 14.30 12.46
CA LEU A 100 -8.13 14.39 13.89
C LEU A 100 -9.62 14.19 14.17
N ILE A 101 -10.52 14.75 13.34
CA ILE A 101 -11.95 14.47 13.41
C ILE A 101 -12.21 12.98 13.23
N HIS A 102 -11.62 12.36 12.22
CA HIS A 102 -11.76 10.93 11.95
C HIS A 102 -11.34 10.08 13.15
N ARG A 103 -10.19 10.40 13.78
CA ARG A 103 -9.72 9.72 15.00
C ARG A 103 -10.67 9.88 16.18
N LEU A 104 -11.29 11.03 16.33
CA LEU A 104 -12.31 11.25 17.36
C LEU A 104 -13.56 10.44 17.08
N LEU A 105 -14.05 10.40 15.82
CA LEU A 105 -15.20 9.60 15.41
C LEU A 105 -14.95 8.10 15.52
N GLU A 106 -13.71 7.64 15.44
CA GLU A 106 -13.31 6.27 15.70
C GLU A 106 -13.49 5.89 17.19
N SER A 107 -13.04 6.74 18.10
CA SER A 107 -12.90 6.41 19.52
C SER A 107 -14.04 6.89 20.41
N LEU A 108 -14.59 8.09 20.18
CA LEU A 108 -15.62 8.67 21.04
C LEU A 108 -16.93 7.88 21.11
N PRO A 109 -17.41 7.20 20.05
CA PRO A 109 -18.63 6.39 20.14
C PRO A 109 -18.57 5.29 21.20
N LEU A 110 -17.37 4.82 21.56
CA LEU A 110 -17.17 3.80 22.57
C LEU A 110 -17.40 4.33 24.01
N LEU A 111 -17.49 5.64 24.17
CA LEU A 111 -17.68 6.31 25.46
C LEU A 111 -19.13 6.74 25.66
N ALA A 112 -19.55 6.80 26.91
CA ALA A 112 -20.85 7.40 27.26
C ALA A 112 -20.91 8.85 26.77
N PRO A 113 -22.05 9.35 26.28
CA PRO A 113 -22.16 10.70 25.71
C PRO A 113 -21.62 11.81 26.60
N ALA A 114 -21.88 11.75 27.90
CA ALA A 114 -21.40 12.73 28.87
C ALA A 114 -19.85 12.78 29.01
N GLN A 115 -19.13 11.74 28.60
CA GLN A 115 -17.68 11.66 28.69
C GLN A 115 -16.96 12.13 27.42
N ARG A 116 -17.68 12.20 26.29
CA ARG A 116 -17.11 12.50 24.98
C ARG A 116 -16.40 13.84 24.88
N PRO A 117 -16.96 14.98 25.38
CA PRO A 117 -16.29 16.27 25.31
C PRO A 117 -14.96 16.27 26.07
N ALA A 118 -14.92 15.76 27.30
CA ALA A 118 -13.70 15.70 28.09
C ALA A 118 -12.63 14.80 27.44
N ALA A 119 -13.04 13.69 26.81
CA ALA A 119 -12.14 12.80 26.09
C ALA A 119 -11.59 13.45 24.82
N ALA A 120 -12.41 14.18 24.07
CA ALA A 120 -12.00 14.92 22.89
C ALA A 120 -10.98 16.01 23.25
N ALA A 121 -11.28 16.85 24.26
CA ALA A 121 -10.38 17.88 24.74
C ALA A 121 -9.03 17.29 25.18
N LYS A 122 -9.03 16.19 25.92
CA LYS A 122 -7.81 15.48 26.34
C LYS A 122 -7.01 14.95 25.17
N PHE A 123 -7.67 14.43 24.15
CA PHE A 123 -7.00 13.93 22.94
C PHE A 123 -6.33 15.08 22.18
N LEU A 124 -7.02 16.21 21.98
CA LEU A 124 -6.53 17.35 21.23
C LEU A 124 -5.45 18.16 21.95
N ALA A 125 -5.37 18.03 23.29
CA ALA A 125 -4.33 18.66 24.11
C ALA A 125 -3.01 17.88 24.14
N ARG A 126 -2.87 16.78 23.40
CA ARG A 126 -1.65 15.99 23.41
C ARG A 126 -0.46 16.77 22.86
N PRO A 127 0.73 16.63 23.47
CA PRO A 127 1.95 17.23 22.95
C PRO A 127 2.22 16.77 21.50
N GLY A 128 2.69 17.70 20.66
CA GLY A 128 3.06 17.43 19.27
C GLY A 128 1.94 17.63 18.24
N LEU A 129 0.72 17.99 18.67
CA LEU A 129 -0.33 18.37 17.72
C LEU A 129 -0.26 19.85 17.31
N ASP A 130 0.42 20.70 18.08
CA ASP A 130 0.66 22.14 17.80
C ASP A 130 -0.57 22.90 17.31
N LEU A 131 -1.74 22.61 17.92
CA LEU A 131 -3.01 23.23 17.59
C LEU A 131 -3.26 24.41 18.52
N ASP A 132 -3.74 25.51 17.97
CA ASP A 132 -4.27 26.60 18.79
C ASP A 132 -5.64 26.22 19.39
N ASP A 133 -6.07 26.96 20.41
CA ASP A 133 -7.30 26.66 21.14
C ASP A 133 -8.57 26.81 20.28
N GLY A 134 -8.56 27.73 19.32
CA GLY A 134 -9.67 27.89 18.37
C GLY A 134 -9.83 26.67 17.46
N VAL A 135 -8.74 26.18 16.91
CA VAL A 135 -8.73 24.97 16.06
C VAL A 135 -9.13 23.73 16.88
N ARG A 136 -8.68 23.61 18.14
CA ARG A 136 -9.11 22.51 19.02
C ARG A 136 -10.60 22.52 19.24
N ALA A 137 -11.16 23.68 19.57
CA ALA A 137 -12.60 23.84 19.79
C ALA A 137 -13.42 23.55 18.53
N GLU A 138 -12.94 23.95 17.36
CA GLU A 138 -13.58 23.67 16.08
C GLU A 138 -13.59 22.17 15.79
N ILE A 139 -12.47 21.46 15.96
CA ILE A 139 -12.37 20.01 15.75
C ILE A 139 -13.27 19.25 16.72
N GLU A 140 -13.26 19.62 17.99
CA GLU A 140 -14.12 19.03 19.01
C GLU A 140 -15.60 19.21 18.66
N SER A 141 -16.01 20.45 18.36
CA SER A 141 -17.39 20.77 17.99
C SER A 141 -17.85 20.00 16.74
N ALA A 142 -16.99 19.90 15.73
CA ALA A 142 -17.31 19.14 14.53
C ALA A 142 -17.51 17.65 14.81
N ALA A 143 -16.63 17.04 15.59
CA ALA A 143 -16.74 15.62 15.92
C ALA A 143 -17.97 15.31 16.80
N ILE A 144 -18.20 16.12 17.83
CA ILE A 144 -19.37 15.97 18.72
C ILE A 144 -20.67 16.22 17.93
N GLY A 145 -20.72 17.26 17.08
CA GLY A 145 -21.88 17.56 16.26
C GLY A 145 -22.29 16.40 15.36
N VAL A 146 -21.33 15.70 14.75
CA VAL A 146 -21.64 14.49 13.96
C VAL A 146 -22.21 13.36 14.83
N LEU A 147 -21.70 13.18 16.04
CA LEU A 147 -22.17 12.12 16.95
C LEU A 147 -23.56 12.41 17.56
N GLU A 148 -23.95 13.67 17.61
CA GLU A 148 -25.23 14.12 18.14
C GLU A 148 -26.30 14.30 17.06
N ASP A 149 -25.90 14.30 15.78
CA ASP A 149 -26.81 14.42 14.66
C ASP A 149 -27.65 13.15 14.48
N ALA A 150 -28.96 13.31 14.56
CA ALA A 150 -29.93 12.21 14.40
C ALA A 150 -29.80 11.48 13.06
N GLY A 151 -29.35 12.16 12.00
CA GLY A 151 -29.12 11.57 10.69
C GLY A 151 -28.03 10.50 10.70
N PHE A 152 -27.06 10.60 11.62
CA PHE A 152 -25.97 9.63 11.76
C PHE A 152 -26.17 8.63 12.90
N ALA A 153 -27.27 8.70 13.64
CA ALA A 153 -27.50 7.85 14.81
C ALA A 153 -27.35 6.35 14.50
N ALA A 154 -27.84 5.89 13.34
CA ALA A 154 -27.70 4.49 12.93
C ALA A 154 -26.25 4.08 12.67
N VAL A 155 -25.42 5.00 12.17
CA VAL A 155 -23.98 4.74 11.88
C VAL A 155 -23.19 4.52 13.16
N PHE A 156 -23.55 5.23 14.23
CA PHE A 156 -22.88 5.17 15.54
C PHE A 156 -23.66 4.34 16.58
N ALA A 157 -24.63 3.54 16.14
CA ALA A 157 -25.39 2.67 17.03
C ALA A 157 -24.48 1.65 17.76
N PRO A 158 -24.90 1.18 18.95
CA PRO A 158 -24.18 0.11 19.64
C PRO A 158 -23.95 -1.10 18.75
N GLY A 159 -22.71 -1.62 18.73
CA GLY A 159 -22.33 -2.74 17.85
C GLY A 159 -21.76 -2.30 16.50
N SER A 160 -21.78 -1.01 16.14
CA SER A 160 -21.05 -0.54 14.97
C SER A 160 -19.55 -0.63 15.19
N LEU A 161 -18.81 -0.97 14.12
CA LEU A 161 -17.38 -1.18 14.14
C LEU A 161 -16.66 -0.08 13.38
N ALA A 162 -15.57 0.46 13.94
CA ALA A 162 -14.72 1.41 13.27
C ALA A 162 -13.57 0.69 12.55
N GLU A 163 -13.05 1.28 11.47
CA GLU A 163 -11.82 0.87 10.78
C GLU A 163 -11.82 -0.61 10.35
N VAL A 164 -12.94 -1.07 9.76
CA VAL A 164 -13.11 -2.47 9.38
C VAL A 164 -12.36 -2.78 8.10
N ALA A 165 -11.38 -3.68 8.19
CA ALA A 165 -10.70 -4.18 7.02
C ALA A 165 -11.64 -5.08 6.19
N ILE A 166 -11.67 -4.84 4.89
CA ILE A 166 -12.44 -5.63 3.93
C ILE A 166 -11.51 -6.21 2.87
N ALA A 167 -11.79 -7.45 2.48
CA ALA A 167 -11.14 -8.09 1.34
C ALA A 167 -12.12 -9.05 0.67
N GLY A 168 -12.06 -9.15 -0.63
CA GLY A 168 -12.95 -10.04 -1.37
C GLY A 168 -12.69 -10.05 -2.86
N LEU A 169 -13.39 -10.96 -3.54
CA LEU A 169 -13.42 -11.06 -4.98
C LEU A 169 -14.80 -10.60 -5.47
N LEU A 170 -14.82 -9.69 -6.42
CA LEU A 170 -16.03 -9.21 -7.07
C LEU A 170 -16.05 -9.64 -8.53
N PRO A 171 -17.19 -10.17 -9.03
CA PRO A 171 -17.33 -10.46 -10.46
C PRO A 171 -17.24 -9.17 -11.29
N ALA A 172 -16.38 -9.17 -12.30
CA ALA A 172 -16.18 -8.03 -13.20
C ALA A 172 -16.81 -8.25 -14.60
N GLY A 173 -17.61 -9.29 -14.77
CA GLY A 173 -18.15 -9.71 -16.07
C GLY A 173 -17.12 -10.40 -16.97
N ALA A 174 -17.60 -11.08 -18.02
CA ALA A 174 -16.77 -11.83 -18.98
C ALA A 174 -15.72 -12.77 -18.33
N GLY A 175 -16.06 -13.40 -17.20
CA GLY A 175 -15.17 -14.32 -16.48
C GLY A 175 -14.01 -13.65 -15.72
N ARG A 176 -13.95 -12.32 -15.72
CA ARG A 176 -12.95 -11.55 -14.95
C ARG A 176 -13.41 -11.30 -13.52
N GLN A 177 -12.45 -11.07 -12.64
CA GLN A 177 -12.68 -10.75 -11.24
C GLN A 177 -11.90 -9.51 -10.82
N HIS A 178 -12.45 -8.75 -9.89
CA HIS A 178 -11.74 -7.72 -9.16
C HIS A 178 -11.35 -8.23 -7.78
N ILE A 179 -10.15 -7.92 -7.32
CA ILE A 179 -9.78 -8.04 -5.92
C ILE A 179 -10.13 -6.72 -5.26
N LEU A 180 -11.06 -6.75 -4.32
CA LEU A 180 -11.32 -5.65 -3.42
C LEU A 180 -10.45 -5.81 -2.18
N SER A 181 -9.67 -4.79 -1.85
CA SER A 181 -8.95 -4.68 -0.58
C SER A 181 -9.00 -3.25 -0.11
N GLY A 182 -9.44 -3.05 1.11
CA GLY A 182 -9.60 -1.70 1.65
C GLY A 182 -9.99 -1.71 3.12
N LYS A 183 -10.36 -0.54 3.61
CA LYS A 183 -10.84 -0.32 4.95
C LYS A 183 -12.10 0.55 4.90
N ILE A 184 -13.11 0.18 5.67
CA ILE A 184 -14.34 0.97 5.85
C ILE A 184 -14.20 1.72 7.17
N ASP A 185 -14.35 3.04 7.13
CA ASP A 185 -14.23 3.89 8.31
C ASP A 185 -15.24 3.54 9.40
N ARG A 186 -16.46 3.16 8.99
CA ARG A 186 -17.50 2.71 9.91
C ARG A 186 -18.43 1.70 9.26
N LEU A 187 -18.67 0.61 9.96
CA LEU A 187 -19.64 -0.43 9.58
C LEU A 187 -20.72 -0.53 10.66
N ALA A 188 -21.96 -0.28 10.26
CA ALA A 188 -23.14 -0.54 11.08
C ALA A 188 -23.99 -1.60 10.38
N VAL A 189 -24.44 -2.60 11.14
CA VAL A 189 -25.37 -3.63 10.66
C VAL A 189 -26.72 -3.33 11.29
N THR A 190 -27.71 -3.07 10.46
CA THR A 190 -29.11 -2.74 10.86
C THR A 190 -30.03 -3.90 10.58
#